data_c9ff0eb90508b6afd1a1b738ca3a99ef
#
_entry.id   c9ff0eb90508b6afd1a1b738ca3a99ef
#
_cell.length_a   1.000
_cell.length_b   1.000
_cell.length_c   1.000
_cell.angle_alpha   90.00
_cell.angle_beta   90.00
_cell.angle_gamma   90.00
#
_symmetry.space_group_name_H-M   'P 1'
#
loop_
_entity.id
_entity.type
_entity.pdbx_description
1 polymer ?
#
loop_
_entity_poly.entity_id
_entity_poly.type
_entity_poly.pdbx_seq_one_letter_code
_entity_poly.pdbx_strand_id
1 'polypeptide(L)'
;MLALAACSDSRGSAGESVAAFGAAYGQDPIALRVARGGGPVRAYQYPRLDSLIWSSTQSVGAQTRVLAFDPENGLEAFVDRGGVPGWVDLRVGTVKPSRASKLAVMTSMDASSIFGVTHDTLIHRSTPSGEWQYSTTHPVRGLFPLPDGGLIALTSDDATSTLTRLRPPERTVMDSATVPTPSYAVVSPLGDRLYLAFDRELAALNTSTFEETARVRFDAPVIALTTTPSGDRVFVATERSNEIAILDRYSGERSESVRLPRAAKDLRIDPLGRLLLARPDTGDSVWVIDVGTNRVVTTLPTAWRLDLPNVGPDGAVATISGRDVHFTVPGHDKPRIIVRDGANEIWHFVFWNGFRPRAPGLDLPVVFPVDTLYYTEPGDSLATPVPAPVESLAPRPQVVPADSANRTPPMTRLWSVQVAAVLSEDRAREIARTIRVDGAQPRVIVSAVDGARVYRVVMGPFSTRDEADRVGRLSGRDYWVFEGVP
;
A
#
# COMPACT_ATOMS: atom_id res chain seq x y z
N MET A 1 -13.54 -1.81 65.04
CA MET A 1 -14.03 -1.71 63.68
C MET A 1 -12.81 -1.49 62.78
N LEU A 2 -12.30 -2.56 62.21
CA LEU A 2 -11.21 -2.50 61.22
C LEU A 2 -11.83 -2.38 59.83
N ALA A 3 -11.49 -1.32 59.10
CA ALA A 3 -11.81 -1.17 57.71
C ALA A 3 -10.69 -1.82 56.89
N LEU A 4 -11.01 -2.91 56.22
CA LEU A 4 -10.15 -3.53 55.18
C LEU A 4 -10.23 -2.68 53.91
N ALA A 5 -9.15 -1.99 53.58
CA ALA A 5 -8.96 -1.41 52.27
C ALA A 5 -8.57 -2.52 51.30
N ALA A 6 -9.47 -2.87 50.40
CA ALA A 6 -9.16 -3.73 49.28
C ALA A 6 -8.35 -2.93 48.26
N CYS A 7 -7.04 -3.19 48.19
CA CYS A 7 -6.23 -2.81 47.04
C CYS A 7 -6.64 -3.68 45.83
N SER A 8 -7.37 -3.09 44.91
CA SER A 8 -7.59 -3.71 43.61
C SER A 8 -6.25 -3.71 42.83
N ASP A 9 -5.70 -4.88 42.66
CA ASP A 9 -4.54 -5.15 41.79
C ASP A 9 -4.89 -4.78 40.37
N SER A 10 -4.46 -3.59 39.92
CA SER A 10 -4.49 -3.18 38.54
C SER A 10 -3.31 -3.81 37.74
N ARG A 11 -3.24 -5.14 37.78
CA ARG A 11 -2.42 -5.91 36.84
C ARG A 11 -3.29 -6.35 35.68
N GLY A 12 -3.80 -5.39 34.91
CA GLY A 12 -4.15 -5.67 33.51
C GLY A 12 -2.86 -6.02 32.80
N SER A 13 -2.61 -7.30 32.55
CA SER A 13 -1.42 -7.75 31.84
C SER A 13 -1.46 -7.16 30.44
N ALA A 14 -0.30 -6.75 29.92
CA ALA A 14 -0.18 -6.33 28.51
C ALA A 14 -0.77 -7.38 27.54
N GLY A 15 -0.79 -8.65 27.95
CA GLY A 15 -1.41 -9.75 27.20
C GLY A 15 -2.95 -9.68 27.14
N GLU A 16 -3.64 -9.20 28.18
CA GLU A 16 -5.11 -9.03 28.16
C GLU A 16 -5.53 -7.87 27.25
N SER A 17 -4.79 -6.76 27.25
CA SER A 17 -5.08 -5.65 26.34
C SER A 17 -4.82 -6.01 24.88
N VAL A 18 -3.81 -6.83 24.56
CA VAL A 18 -3.54 -7.32 23.20
C VAL A 18 -4.62 -8.31 22.75
N ALA A 19 -5.06 -9.21 23.64
CA ALA A 19 -6.14 -10.13 23.32
C ALA A 19 -7.48 -9.41 23.15
N ALA A 20 -7.76 -8.41 23.99
CA ALA A 20 -8.95 -7.56 23.89
C ALA A 20 -8.91 -6.72 22.60
N PHE A 21 -7.75 -6.19 22.22
CA PHE A 21 -7.55 -5.47 20.96
C PHE A 21 -7.81 -6.38 19.77
N GLY A 22 -7.20 -7.57 19.71
CA GLY A 22 -7.38 -8.53 18.63
C GLY A 22 -8.82 -9.07 18.55
N ALA A 23 -9.46 -9.38 19.67
CA ALA A 23 -10.80 -9.95 19.70
C ALA A 23 -11.91 -8.90 19.46
N ALA A 24 -11.78 -7.70 20.04
CA ALA A 24 -12.82 -6.67 19.97
C ALA A 24 -12.67 -5.74 18.77
N TYR A 25 -11.46 -5.54 18.26
CA TYR A 25 -11.14 -4.49 17.28
C TYR A 25 -10.41 -5.00 16.04
N GLY A 26 -10.18 -6.29 15.92
CA GLY A 26 -9.27 -6.91 14.96
C GLY A 26 -9.58 -6.71 13.47
N GLN A 27 -10.69 -6.07 13.12
CA GLN A 27 -11.04 -5.72 11.75
C GLN A 27 -11.47 -4.26 11.59
N ASP A 28 -11.69 -3.54 12.69
CA ASP A 28 -12.17 -2.18 12.59
C ASP A 28 -10.99 -1.20 12.39
N PRO A 29 -11.13 -0.27 11.46
CA PRO A 29 -10.12 0.78 11.28
C PRO A 29 -10.07 1.68 12.52
N ILE A 30 -8.90 2.30 12.74
CA ILE A 30 -8.67 3.21 13.86
C ILE A 30 -8.25 4.59 13.38
N ALA A 31 -8.53 5.59 14.21
CA ALA A 31 -7.99 6.93 14.06
C ALA A 31 -7.01 7.20 15.19
N LEU A 32 -5.76 7.49 14.83
CA LEU A 32 -4.74 7.96 15.77
C LEU A 32 -4.82 9.47 15.88
N ARG A 33 -4.78 9.99 17.10
CA ARG A 33 -4.84 11.41 17.39
C ARG A 33 -3.75 11.80 18.38
N VAL A 34 -3.08 12.90 18.08
CA VAL A 34 -2.02 13.47 18.93
C VAL A 34 -2.23 14.98 19.01
N ALA A 35 -2.11 15.57 20.18
CA ALA A 35 -2.16 17.01 20.33
C ALA A 35 -1.03 17.66 19.50
N ARG A 36 -1.32 18.79 18.82
CA ARG A 36 -0.30 19.49 17.99
C ARG A 36 0.89 20.00 18.80
N GLY A 37 0.70 20.24 20.08
CA GLY A 37 1.78 20.59 21.01
C GLY A 37 2.63 19.39 21.49
N GLY A 38 2.33 18.18 21.03
CA GLY A 38 2.89 16.94 21.52
C GLY A 38 2.06 16.37 22.67
N GLY A 39 2.32 15.10 22.98
CA GLY A 39 1.60 14.38 24.02
C GLY A 39 1.44 12.89 23.72
N PRO A 40 0.59 12.20 24.50
CA PRO A 40 0.32 10.80 24.25
C PRO A 40 -0.40 10.59 22.91
N VAL A 41 -0.04 9.52 22.21
CA VAL A 41 -0.79 9.02 21.05
C VAL A 41 -2.05 8.34 21.57
N ARG A 42 -3.20 8.68 21.00
CA ARG A 42 -4.50 8.14 21.37
C ARG A 42 -5.12 7.43 20.16
N ALA A 43 -5.53 6.20 20.33
CA ALA A 43 -6.23 5.43 19.31
C ALA A 43 -7.73 5.42 19.60
N TYR A 44 -8.51 5.75 18.61
CA TYR A 44 -9.97 5.74 18.65
C TYR A 44 -10.51 4.77 17.61
N GLN A 45 -11.62 4.12 17.96
CA GLN A 45 -12.32 3.26 17.03
C GLN A 45 -12.97 4.11 15.91
N TYR A 46 -12.73 3.75 14.67
CA TYR A 46 -13.41 4.39 13.55
C TYR A 46 -14.68 3.60 13.18
N PRO A 47 -15.84 4.22 12.89
CA PRO A 47 -16.10 5.65 12.87
C PRO A 47 -16.52 6.26 14.24
N ARG A 48 -16.53 5.51 15.31
CA ARG A 48 -16.87 5.97 16.68
C ARG A 48 -15.68 6.69 17.29
N LEU A 49 -15.44 7.94 16.87
CA LEU A 49 -14.25 8.73 17.22
C LEU A 49 -14.26 9.28 18.66
N ASP A 50 -15.28 8.98 19.45
CA ASP A 50 -15.40 9.19 20.89
C ASP A 50 -15.01 7.95 21.71
N SER A 51 -14.92 6.79 21.08
CA SER A 51 -14.55 5.53 21.73
C SER A 51 -13.02 5.36 21.73
N LEU A 52 -12.38 5.74 22.84
CA LEU A 52 -10.94 5.56 23.04
C LEU A 52 -10.63 4.07 23.24
N ILE A 53 -9.71 3.55 22.42
CA ILE A 53 -9.20 2.18 22.54
C ILE A 53 -8.04 2.13 23.54
N TRP A 54 -7.02 2.96 23.31
CA TRP A 54 -5.88 3.11 24.20
C TRP A 54 -5.24 4.50 24.09
N SER A 55 -4.45 4.86 25.08
CA SER A 55 -3.58 6.02 25.10
C SER A 55 -2.18 5.59 25.47
N SER A 56 -1.17 6.03 24.72
CA SER A 56 0.22 5.70 25.04
C SER A 56 0.65 6.29 26.37
N THR A 57 1.51 5.56 27.09
CA THR A 57 2.11 6.05 28.35
C THR A 57 3.21 7.08 28.08
N GLN A 58 3.86 6.98 26.91
CA GLN A 58 4.91 7.90 26.49
C GLN A 58 4.35 8.90 25.50
N SER A 59 4.88 10.11 25.55
CA SER A 59 4.49 11.19 24.65
C SER A 59 5.39 11.24 23.43
N VAL A 60 4.80 11.65 22.30
CA VAL A 60 5.55 12.09 21.12
C VAL A 60 5.72 13.60 21.14
N GLY A 61 6.70 14.12 20.38
CA GLY A 61 6.97 15.54 20.29
C GLY A 61 5.88 16.34 19.59
N ALA A 62 6.05 17.67 19.57
CA ALA A 62 5.11 18.57 18.91
C ALA A 62 5.12 18.37 17.38
N GLN A 63 3.97 18.62 16.75
CA GLN A 63 3.78 18.57 15.30
C GLN A 63 4.31 17.28 14.66
N THR A 64 4.08 16.16 15.34
CA THR A 64 4.41 14.82 14.85
C THR A 64 3.77 14.57 13.48
N ARG A 65 4.54 13.98 12.58
CA ARG A 65 4.11 13.54 11.25
C ARG A 65 4.31 12.03 11.14
N VAL A 66 3.30 11.34 10.67
CA VAL A 66 3.41 9.93 10.30
C VAL A 66 4.16 9.81 8.98
N LEU A 67 5.08 8.86 8.91
CA LEU A 67 5.87 8.55 7.72
C LEU A 67 5.31 7.35 6.98
N ALA A 68 5.02 6.27 7.71
CA ALA A 68 4.50 5.03 7.15
C ALA A 68 3.88 4.16 8.25
N PHE A 69 3.16 3.14 7.81
CA PHE A 69 2.53 2.13 8.64
C PHE A 69 2.93 0.73 8.15
N ASP A 70 3.27 -0.15 9.09
CA ASP A 70 3.54 -1.56 8.86
C ASP A 70 2.35 -2.38 9.38
N PRO A 71 1.47 -2.87 8.49
CA PRO A 71 0.31 -3.65 8.89
C PRO A 71 0.69 -5.04 9.46
N GLU A 72 1.83 -5.58 9.09
CA GLU A 72 2.25 -6.90 9.56
C GLU A 72 2.72 -6.88 11.01
N ASN A 73 3.49 -5.86 11.37
CA ASN A 73 4.04 -5.73 12.71
C ASN A 73 3.24 -4.76 13.59
N GLY A 74 2.24 -4.08 13.03
CA GLY A 74 1.44 -3.08 13.75
C GLY A 74 2.27 -1.90 14.23
N LEU A 75 3.26 -1.49 13.45
CA LEU A 75 4.14 -0.38 13.75
C LEU A 75 3.79 0.83 12.89
N GLU A 76 3.78 2.00 13.49
CA GLU A 76 3.69 3.27 12.79
C GLU A 76 4.97 4.07 12.99
N ALA A 77 5.65 4.39 11.91
CA ALA A 77 6.83 5.24 11.90
C ALA A 77 6.40 6.71 11.89
N PHE A 78 6.99 7.52 12.76
CA PHE A 78 6.71 8.94 12.87
C PHE A 78 7.98 9.77 13.02
N VAL A 79 7.81 11.08 12.86
CA VAL A 79 8.82 12.09 13.19
C VAL A 79 8.14 13.30 13.83
N ASP A 80 8.77 13.89 14.84
CA ASP A 80 8.32 15.13 15.43
C ASP A 80 8.92 16.36 14.72
N ARG A 81 8.48 17.56 15.12
CA ARG A 81 9.02 18.82 14.58
C ARG A 81 10.52 18.98 14.81
N GLY A 82 11.04 18.38 15.87
CA GLY A 82 12.48 18.42 16.19
C GLY A 82 13.33 17.54 15.29
N GLY A 83 12.70 16.76 14.40
CA GLY A 83 13.40 15.81 13.55
C GLY A 83 13.75 14.52 14.29
N VAL A 84 13.09 14.22 15.40
CA VAL A 84 13.30 12.98 16.17
C VAL A 84 12.37 11.91 15.62
N PRO A 85 12.90 10.85 14.99
CA PRO A 85 12.10 9.74 14.50
C PRO A 85 11.75 8.77 15.63
N GLY A 86 10.72 7.94 15.39
CA GLY A 86 10.31 6.90 16.33
C GLY A 86 9.21 6.02 15.78
N TRP A 87 8.78 5.08 16.59
CA TRP A 87 7.72 4.13 16.28
C TRP A 87 6.65 4.10 17.37
N VAL A 88 5.41 3.90 16.94
CA VAL A 88 4.29 3.55 17.82
C VAL A 88 3.92 2.09 17.53
N ASP A 89 3.97 1.24 18.54
CA ASP A 89 3.39 -0.11 18.47
C ASP A 89 1.90 -0.01 18.73
N LEU A 90 1.11 -0.19 17.67
CA LEU A 90 -0.35 -0.01 17.70
C LEU A 90 -1.07 -1.10 18.50
N ARG A 91 -0.41 -2.24 18.73
CA ARG A 91 -0.98 -3.36 19.49
C ARG A 91 -1.06 -3.06 20.99
N VAL A 92 -0.08 -2.33 21.48
CA VAL A 92 0.09 -2.09 22.93
C VAL A 92 0.15 -0.60 23.29
N GLY A 93 0.08 0.29 22.30
CA GLY A 93 0.13 1.73 22.54
C GLY A 93 1.48 2.21 23.11
N THR A 94 2.59 1.54 22.79
CA THR A 94 3.91 1.97 23.25
C THR A 94 4.63 2.80 22.21
N VAL A 95 5.28 3.88 22.64
CA VAL A 95 6.12 4.75 21.80
C VAL A 95 7.58 4.35 22.01
N LYS A 96 8.28 4.10 20.92
CA LYS A 96 9.72 3.77 20.91
C LYS A 96 10.44 4.85 20.10
N PRO A 97 11.10 5.83 20.73
CA PRO A 97 11.94 6.79 20.00
C PRO A 97 13.11 6.07 19.36
N SER A 98 13.54 6.54 18.19
CA SER A 98 14.78 6.10 17.59
C SER A 98 15.98 6.57 18.43
N ARG A 99 17.08 5.85 18.31
CA ARG A 99 18.38 6.30 18.87
C ARG A 99 19.07 7.32 17.95
N ALA A 100 18.57 7.49 16.73
CA ALA A 100 19.13 8.44 15.78
C ALA A 100 19.06 9.88 16.30
N SER A 101 20.06 10.66 15.93
CA SER A 101 20.06 12.12 16.09
C SER A 101 18.93 12.74 15.28
N LYS A 102 18.70 14.04 15.50
CA LYS A 102 17.78 14.82 14.66
C LYS A 102 18.14 14.68 13.20
N LEU A 103 17.17 14.23 12.40
CA LEU A 103 17.30 13.98 10.98
C LEU A 103 16.54 15.04 10.17
N ALA A 104 17.06 15.37 9.00
CA ALA A 104 16.35 16.10 7.94
C ALA A 104 15.96 15.13 6.82
N VAL A 105 15.07 15.54 5.91
CA VAL A 105 14.67 14.72 4.74
C VAL A 105 14.30 13.29 5.13
N MET A 106 13.32 13.15 6.01
CA MET A 106 12.93 11.84 6.51
C MET A 106 11.82 11.20 5.68
N THR A 107 11.96 9.90 5.48
CA THR A 107 10.99 9.06 4.79
C THR A 107 11.00 7.64 5.33
N SER A 108 9.92 6.94 5.11
CA SER A 108 9.77 5.50 5.35
C SER A 108 8.77 4.96 4.34
N MET A 109 8.92 3.73 3.94
CA MET A 109 7.99 3.09 3.02
C MET A 109 6.90 2.31 3.78
N ASP A 110 7.32 1.49 4.73
CA ASP A 110 6.50 0.48 5.38
C ASP A 110 6.65 0.45 6.91
N ALA A 111 7.23 1.50 7.50
CA ALA A 111 7.59 1.60 8.90
C ALA A 111 8.65 0.57 9.40
N SER A 112 9.14 -0.34 8.59
CA SER A 112 10.23 -1.26 8.98
C SER A 112 11.53 -0.51 9.26
N SER A 113 11.73 0.61 8.58
CA SER A 113 12.89 1.49 8.73
C SER A 113 12.55 2.94 8.41
N ILE A 114 13.22 3.85 9.08
CA ILE A 114 13.17 5.29 8.82
C ILE A 114 14.51 5.71 8.22
N PHE A 115 14.46 6.31 7.04
CA PHE A 115 15.62 6.92 6.40
C PHE A 115 15.61 8.44 6.63
N GLY A 116 16.76 9.02 6.85
CA GLY A 116 16.90 10.45 7.01
C GLY A 116 18.34 10.90 6.80
N VAL A 117 18.59 12.19 6.90
CA VAL A 117 19.90 12.81 6.59
C VAL A 117 20.36 13.69 7.73
N THR A 118 21.64 13.63 8.06
CA THR A 118 22.32 14.62 8.90
C THR A 118 23.45 15.29 8.11
N HIS A 119 23.73 16.55 8.41
CA HIS A 119 24.80 17.34 7.76
C HIS A 119 24.69 17.33 6.21
N ASP A 120 23.47 17.27 5.69
CA ASP A 120 23.12 17.23 4.26
C ASP A 120 23.70 16.08 3.42
N THR A 121 24.72 15.39 3.91
CA THR A 121 25.47 14.35 3.18
C THR A 121 25.53 12.99 3.87
N LEU A 122 25.07 12.86 5.12
CA LEU A 122 25.10 11.60 5.84
C LEU A 122 23.70 10.99 5.92
N ILE A 123 23.48 9.93 5.17
CA ILE A 123 22.23 9.17 5.18
C ILE A 123 22.23 8.22 6.36
N HIS A 124 21.14 8.20 7.10
CA HIS A 124 20.87 7.26 8.18
C HIS A 124 19.71 6.34 7.80
N ARG A 125 19.81 5.09 8.17
CA ARG A 125 18.69 4.16 8.26
C ARG A 125 18.55 3.74 9.71
N SER A 126 17.41 4.05 10.31
CA SER A 126 17.06 3.62 11.67
C SER A 126 16.01 2.51 11.57
N THR A 127 16.20 1.44 12.35
CA THR A 127 15.24 0.36 12.54
C THR A 127 14.94 0.23 14.04
N PRO A 128 13.89 -0.46 14.46
CA PRO A 128 13.67 -0.75 15.88
C PRO A 128 14.84 -1.47 16.58
N SER A 129 15.71 -2.14 15.81
CA SER A 129 16.82 -2.97 16.31
C SER A 129 18.21 -2.41 16.05
N GLY A 130 18.38 -1.41 15.18
CA GLY A 130 19.72 -0.93 14.84
C GLY A 130 19.75 0.26 13.88
N GLU A 131 20.95 0.72 13.58
CA GLU A 131 21.21 1.86 12.70
C GLU A 131 22.26 1.51 11.65
N TRP A 132 22.15 2.17 10.50
CA TRP A 132 23.10 2.11 9.39
C TRP A 132 23.34 3.54 8.87
N GLN A 133 24.54 3.79 8.34
CA GLN A 133 24.92 5.10 7.82
C GLN A 133 25.70 4.97 6.51
N TYR A 134 25.49 5.94 5.63
CA TYR A 134 26.17 6.07 4.35
C TYR A 134 26.46 7.55 4.04
N SER A 135 27.70 7.88 3.69
CA SER A 135 28.12 9.24 3.34
C SER A 135 28.05 9.45 1.81
N THR A 136 27.45 10.55 1.39
CA THR A 136 27.43 11.01 0.00
C THR A 136 28.44 12.12 -0.22
N THR A 137 28.84 12.34 -1.48
CA THR A 137 29.76 13.43 -1.86
C THR A 137 29.03 14.77 -2.02
N HIS A 138 27.76 14.75 -2.37
CA HIS A 138 26.92 15.93 -2.60
C HIS A 138 25.71 15.92 -1.66
N PRO A 139 25.11 17.09 -1.40
CA PRO A 139 23.91 17.19 -0.57
C PRO A 139 22.78 16.30 -1.07
N VAL A 140 22.15 15.58 -0.15
CA VAL A 140 20.98 14.74 -0.41
C VAL A 140 19.74 15.63 -0.50
N ARG A 141 19.00 15.52 -1.62
CA ARG A 141 17.76 16.25 -1.89
C ARG A 141 16.53 15.37 -1.76
N GLY A 142 16.67 14.07 -1.93
CA GLY A 142 15.57 13.11 -1.81
C GLY A 142 16.05 11.73 -1.43
N LEU A 143 15.18 11.00 -0.73
CA LEU A 143 15.37 9.61 -0.35
C LEU A 143 14.11 8.84 -0.76
N PHE A 144 14.27 7.75 -1.48
CA PHE A 144 13.18 6.92 -2.00
C PHE A 144 13.41 5.48 -1.58
N PRO A 145 12.82 5.05 -0.44
CA PRO A 145 12.89 3.67 0.00
C PRO A 145 12.17 2.75 -0.99
N LEU A 146 12.70 1.54 -1.13
CA LEU A 146 12.17 0.53 -2.03
C LEU A 146 11.63 -0.68 -1.24
N PRO A 147 10.65 -1.43 -1.78
CA PRO A 147 10.07 -2.59 -1.12
C PRO A 147 11.07 -3.72 -0.83
N ASP A 148 12.15 -3.79 -1.62
CA ASP A 148 13.23 -4.77 -1.44
C ASP A 148 14.21 -4.41 -0.29
N GLY A 149 13.89 -3.37 0.49
CA GLY A 149 14.76 -2.81 1.53
C GLY A 149 15.89 -1.92 0.99
N GLY A 150 15.94 -1.72 -0.33
CA GLY A 150 16.85 -0.79 -0.98
C GLY A 150 16.47 0.67 -0.76
N LEU A 151 17.35 1.56 -1.19
CA LEU A 151 17.17 3.01 -1.13
C LEU A 151 17.71 3.66 -2.40
N ILE A 152 16.96 4.55 -3.01
CA ILE A 152 17.50 5.50 -3.99
C ILE A 152 17.73 6.83 -3.29
N ALA A 153 18.95 7.33 -3.35
CA ALA A 153 19.33 8.66 -2.89
C ALA A 153 19.47 9.59 -4.10
N LEU A 154 18.80 10.73 -4.06
CA LEU A 154 18.97 11.83 -4.99
C LEU A 154 19.90 12.85 -4.36
N THR A 155 21.07 13.03 -4.91
CA THR A 155 22.03 14.07 -4.52
C THR A 155 22.16 15.11 -5.62
N SER A 156 22.49 16.34 -5.28
CA SER A 156 22.59 17.42 -6.27
C SER A 156 23.79 18.31 -6.01
N ASP A 157 24.43 18.69 -7.13
CA ASP A 157 25.41 19.77 -7.20
C ASP A 157 24.82 20.89 -8.00
N ASP A 158 24.25 21.85 -7.71
CA ASP A 158 23.65 23.03 -8.39
C ASP A 158 22.93 22.76 -9.73
N ALA A 159 23.58 22.15 -10.73
CA ALA A 159 23.03 21.99 -12.10
C ALA A 159 22.50 20.59 -12.39
N THR A 160 23.13 19.55 -11.83
CA THR A 160 22.78 18.16 -12.08
C THR A 160 22.51 17.43 -10.77
N SER A 161 21.80 16.33 -10.91
CA SER A 161 21.53 15.44 -9.79
C SER A 161 22.01 14.03 -10.12
N THR A 162 22.48 13.34 -9.09
CA THR A 162 22.86 11.93 -9.18
C THR A 162 21.86 11.09 -8.40
N LEU A 163 21.28 10.12 -9.07
CA LEU A 163 20.54 9.02 -8.46
C LEU A 163 21.53 7.92 -8.09
N THR A 164 21.49 7.46 -6.86
CA THR A 164 22.35 6.36 -6.38
C THR A 164 21.47 5.32 -5.72
N ARG A 165 21.51 4.09 -6.22
CA ARG A 165 20.81 2.96 -5.59
C ARG A 165 21.72 2.28 -4.59
N LEU A 166 21.28 2.21 -3.34
CA LEU A 166 21.97 1.62 -2.21
C LEU A 166 21.21 0.40 -1.70
N ARG A 167 21.93 -0.56 -1.12
CA ARG A 167 21.35 -1.74 -0.46
C ARG A 167 21.80 -1.80 1.00
N PRO A 168 21.05 -1.18 1.95
CA PRO A 168 21.29 -1.39 3.37
C PRO A 168 21.02 -2.85 3.80
N PRO A 169 21.77 -3.41 4.77
CA PRO A 169 22.82 -2.77 5.58
C PRO A 169 24.19 -2.73 4.91
N GLU A 170 24.31 -3.22 3.70
CA GLU A 170 25.52 -3.14 2.91
C GLU A 170 25.81 -1.68 2.54
N ARG A 171 27.08 -1.34 2.34
CA ARG A 171 27.50 -0.02 1.85
C ARG A 171 27.82 -0.05 0.36
N THR A 172 27.04 -0.85 -0.38
CA THR A 172 27.26 -1.10 -1.80
C THR A 172 26.37 -0.22 -2.63
N VAL A 173 26.99 0.52 -3.54
CA VAL A 173 26.29 1.19 -4.64
C VAL A 173 25.95 0.13 -5.67
N MET A 174 24.65 -0.07 -5.92
CA MET A 174 24.18 -1.06 -6.89
C MET A 174 24.20 -0.51 -8.29
N ASP A 175 23.78 0.77 -8.43
CA ASP A 175 23.74 1.49 -9.70
C ASP A 175 23.72 3.00 -9.44
N SER A 176 24.04 3.80 -10.46
CA SER A 176 23.97 5.26 -10.41
C SER A 176 23.71 5.86 -11.78
N ALA A 177 22.97 6.97 -11.81
CA ALA A 177 22.67 7.71 -13.02
C ALA A 177 22.69 9.22 -12.77
N THR A 178 23.14 9.98 -13.74
CA THR A 178 23.07 11.45 -13.71
C THR A 178 21.83 11.91 -14.46
N VAL A 179 21.06 12.80 -13.84
CA VAL A 179 19.83 13.37 -14.38
C VAL A 179 19.85 14.89 -14.19
N PRO A 180 19.09 15.67 -14.98
CA PRO A 180 18.82 17.06 -14.63
C PRO A 180 18.22 17.15 -13.23
N THR A 181 18.35 18.27 -12.55
CA THR A 181 17.77 18.44 -11.21
C THR A 181 16.24 18.49 -11.30
N PRO A 182 15.52 17.48 -10.72
CA PRO A 182 14.08 17.45 -10.78
C PRO A 182 13.44 18.43 -9.80
N SER A 183 12.31 19.03 -10.18
CA SER A 183 11.47 19.85 -9.30
C SER A 183 10.62 19.00 -8.35
N TYR A 184 10.21 17.80 -8.80
CA TYR A 184 9.46 16.81 -8.03
C TYR A 184 9.94 15.42 -8.33
N ALA A 185 9.86 14.56 -7.35
CA ALA A 185 10.18 13.14 -7.50
C ALA A 185 9.28 12.29 -6.61
N VAL A 186 8.79 11.17 -7.15
CA VAL A 186 7.99 10.18 -6.40
C VAL A 186 8.31 8.78 -6.91
N VAL A 187 8.46 7.84 -5.96
CA VAL A 187 8.56 6.42 -6.29
C VAL A 187 7.16 5.81 -6.39
N SER A 188 6.96 4.89 -7.33
CA SER A 188 5.72 4.13 -7.44
C SER A 188 5.50 3.28 -6.17
N PRO A 189 4.26 2.98 -5.79
CA PRO A 189 3.99 2.11 -4.64
C PRO A 189 4.62 0.72 -4.75
N LEU A 190 4.79 0.21 -5.97
CA LEU A 190 5.47 -1.06 -6.25
C LEU A 190 7.01 -0.95 -6.21
N GLY A 191 7.54 0.26 -6.10
CA GLY A 191 8.98 0.50 -6.01
C GLY A 191 9.78 0.28 -7.29
N ASP A 192 9.14 -0.02 -8.41
CA ASP A 192 9.79 -0.35 -9.69
C ASP A 192 9.97 0.86 -10.63
N ARG A 193 9.27 1.97 -10.36
CA ARG A 193 9.34 3.21 -11.12
C ARG A 193 9.65 4.39 -10.22
N LEU A 194 10.55 5.27 -10.69
CA LEU A 194 10.80 6.59 -10.13
C LEU A 194 10.35 7.63 -11.13
N TYR A 195 9.37 8.44 -10.77
CA TYR A 195 8.86 9.54 -11.57
C TYR A 195 9.59 10.82 -11.19
N LEU A 196 10.18 11.49 -12.17
CA LEU A 196 10.94 12.73 -12.02
C LEU A 196 10.32 13.83 -12.88
N ALA A 197 9.92 14.93 -12.29
CA ALA A 197 9.43 16.10 -13.00
C ALA A 197 10.56 17.11 -13.23
N PHE A 198 10.73 17.52 -14.48
CA PHE A 198 11.72 18.50 -14.92
C PHE A 198 10.97 19.65 -15.61
N ASP A 199 10.62 20.70 -14.87
CA ASP A 199 9.80 21.81 -15.38
C ASP A 199 8.52 21.27 -16.07
N ARG A 200 8.53 21.16 -17.39
CA ARG A 200 7.37 20.73 -18.22
C ARG A 200 7.42 19.28 -18.66
N GLU A 201 8.32 18.50 -18.14
CA GLU A 201 8.45 17.09 -18.49
C GLU A 201 8.36 16.21 -17.26
N LEU A 202 7.76 15.04 -17.45
CA LEU A 202 7.77 13.96 -16.48
C LEU A 202 8.43 12.74 -17.11
N ALA A 203 9.54 12.30 -16.55
CA ALA A 203 10.20 11.06 -16.92
C ALA A 203 9.88 9.95 -15.90
N ALA A 204 9.68 8.75 -16.38
CA ALA A 204 9.59 7.54 -15.58
C ALA A 204 10.84 6.71 -15.77
N LEU A 205 11.57 6.44 -14.68
CA LEU A 205 12.78 5.62 -14.70
C LEU A 205 12.52 4.28 -14.03
N ASN A 206 13.09 3.21 -14.56
CA ASN A 206 13.18 1.93 -13.86
C ASN A 206 14.09 2.09 -12.62
N THR A 207 13.63 1.69 -11.45
CA THR A 207 14.39 1.86 -10.19
C THR A 207 15.60 0.93 -10.07
N SER A 208 15.66 -0.13 -10.89
CA SER A 208 16.76 -1.10 -10.85
C SER A 208 17.92 -0.72 -11.77
N THR A 209 17.63 -0.10 -12.95
CA THR A 209 18.62 0.20 -13.99
C THR A 209 18.74 1.70 -14.27
N PHE A 210 17.83 2.53 -13.73
CA PHE A 210 17.66 3.94 -14.06
C PHE A 210 17.42 4.23 -15.54
N GLU A 211 17.11 3.21 -16.34
CA GLU A 211 16.68 3.41 -17.72
C GLU A 211 15.34 4.13 -17.78
N GLU A 212 15.23 5.07 -18.70
CA GLU A 212 13.99 5.79 -18.95
C GLU A 212 12.99 4.87 -19.65
N THR A 213 11.82 4.70 -19.07
CA THR A 213 10.75 3.85 -19.58
C THR A 213 9.65 4.64 -20.26
N ALA A 214 9.47 5.90 -19.86
CA ALA A 214 8.52 6.82 -20.48
C ALA A 214 8.92 8.27 -20.23
N ARG A 215 8.53 9.15 -21.14
CA ARG A 215 8.65 10.61 -21.00
C ARG A 215 7.42 11.30 -21.57
N VAL A 216 6.83 12.17 -20.77
CA VAL A 216 5.64 12.94 -21.16
C VAL A 216 5.94 14.43 -21.02
N ARG A 217 5.58 15.20 -22.05
CA ARG A 217 5.71 16.66 -22.05
C ARG A 217 4.35 17.32 -21.81
N PHE A 218 4.37 18.40 -21.03
CA PHE A 218 3.22 19.23 -20.70
C PHE A 218 3.41 20.65 -21.24
N ASP A 219 2.30 21.39 -21.36
CA ASP A 219 2.33 22.78 -21.83
C ASP A 219 2.82 23.77 -20.76
N ALA A 220 2.78 23.36 -19.49
CA ALA A 220 3.18 24.17 -18.34
C ALA A 220 3.98 23.34 -17.33
N PRO A 221 4.73 24.00 -16.41
CA PRO A 221 5.50 23.31 -15.37
C PRO A 221 4.66 22.37 -14.51
N VAL A 222 5.19 21.20 -14.19
CA VAL A 222 4.60 20.26 -13.25
C VAL A 222 4.79 20.80 -11.84
N ILE A 223 3.68 20.93 -11.10
CA ILE A 223 3.68 21.51 -9.74
C ILE A 223 3.22 20.54 -8.66
N ALA A 224 2.55 19.45 -9.04
CA ALA A 224 2.21 18.37 -8.12
C ALA A 224 2.02 17.07 -8.89
N LEU A 225 2.38 15.96 -8.26
CA LEU A 225 2.11 14.63 -8.79
C LEU A 225 1.85 13.64 -7.65
N THR A 226 1.02 12.65 -7.92
CA THR A 226 0.76 11.53 -7.02
C THR A 226 0.38 10.30 -7.83
N THR A 227 0.55 9.11 -7.23
CA THR A 227 0.20 7.83 -7.86
C THR A 227 -0.96 7.18 -7.14
N THR A 228 -1.77 6.38 -7.84
CA THR A 228 -2.70 5.47 -7.16
C THR A 228 -1.95 4.48 -6.28
N PRO A 229 -2.54 3.98 -5.19
CA PRO A 229 -1.91 2.94 -4.36
C PRO A 229 -1.59 1.65 -5.13
N SER A 230 -2.36 1.33 -6.18
CA SER A 230 -2.09 0.24 -7.13
C SER A 230 -0.92 0.54 -8.07
N GLY A 231 -0.54 1.82 -8.21
CA GLY A 231 0.53 2.27 -9.09
C GLY A 231 0.17 2.28 -10.58
N ASP A 232 -1.07 1.99 -10.95
CA ASP A 232 -1.54 1.93 -12.35
C ASP A 232 -1.66 3.30 -13.01
N ARG A 233 -1.91 4.37 -12.22
CA ARG A 233 -2.10 5.73 -12.71
C ARG A 233 -1.24 6.74 -11.97
N VAL A 234 -0.80 7.77 -12.70
CA VAL A 234 -0.10 8.94 -12.16
C VAL A 234 -0.95 10.18 -12.45
N PHE A 235 -1.31 10.92 -11.42
CA PHE A 235 -2.03 12.19 -11.52
C PHE A 235 -1.02 13.34 -11.50
N VAL A 236 -1.09 14.21 -12.49
CA VAL A 236 -0.15 15.32 -12.66
C VAL A 236 -0.91 16.64 -12.77
N ALA A 237 -0.65 17.56 -11.86
CA ALA A 237 -1.11 18.94 -11.95
C ALA A 237 0.00 19.83 -12.51
N THR A 238 -0.36 20.72 -13.43
CA THR A 238 0.55 21.69 -14.02
C THR A 238 0.14 23.12 -13.67
N GLU A 239 1.10 24.03 -13.71
CA GLU A 239 0.90 25.42 -13.33
C GLU A 239 -0.23 26.06 -14.16
N ARG A 240 -1.16 26.75 -13.47
CA ARG A 240 -2.28 27.46 -14.08
C ARG A 240 -3.22 26.62 -14.95
N SER A 241 -3.08 25.29 -14.95
CA SER A 241 -4.00 24.42 -15.65
C SER A 241 -5.21 24.08 -14.79
N ASN A 242 -6.39 24.12 -15.38
CA ASN A 242 -7.62 23.62 -14.76
C ASN A 242 -7.88 22.13 -15.05
N GLU A 243 -6.84 21.39 -15.41
CA GLU A 243 -6.89 19.97 -15.64
C GLU A 243 -5.78 19.26 -14.86
N ILE A 244 -6.12 18.10 -14.29
CA ILE A 244 -5.14 17.13 -13.81
C ILE A 244 -4.99 16.07 -14.90
N ALA A 245 -3.81 15.93 -15.47
CA ALA A 245 -3.52 14.88 -16.43
C ALA A 245 -3.40 13.53 -15.72
N ILE A 246 -3.88 12.48 -16.37
CA ILE A 246 -3.76 11.10 -15.91
C ILE A 246 -2.84 10.37 -16.89
N LEU A 247 -1.76 9.81 -16.36
CA LEU A 247 -0.86 8.97 -17.15
C LEU A 247 -1.12 7.51 -16.79
N ASP A 248 -1.27 6.70 -17.80
CA ASP A 248 -1.28 5.25 -17.68
C ASP A 248 0.14 4.74 -17.49
N ARG A 249 0.35 3.92 -16.47
CA ARG A 249 1.67 3.41 -16.13
C ARG A 249 2.24 2.51 -17.23
N TYR A 250 1.40 1.71 -17.88
CA TYR A 250 1.83 0.66 -18.80
C TYR A 250 2.19 1.22 -20.17
N SER A 251 1.35 2.10 -20.69
CA SER A 251 1.65 2.79 -21.95
C SER A 251 2.65 3.93 -21.78
N GLY A 252 2.75 4.50 -20.59
CA GLY A 252 3.55 5.71 -20.32
C GLY A 252 2.95 6.97 -20.96
N GLU A 253 1.71 6.90 -21.44
CA GLU A 253 1.06 7.98 -22.17
C GLU A 253 -0.02 8.65 -21.33
N ARG A 254 -0.42 9.86 -21.75
CA ARG A 254 -1.58 10.55 -21.20
C ARG A 254 -2.85 9.85 -21.67
N SER A 255 -3.58 9.22 -20.74
CA SER A 255 -4.82 8.50 -21.04
C SER A 255 -6.05 9.39 -20.99
N GLU A 256 -6.19 10.15 -19.91
CA GLU A 256 -7.38 10.96 -19.60
C GLU A 256 -7.00 12.24 -18.85
N SER A 257 -7.98 13.06 -18.48
CA SER A 257 -7.81 14.19 -17.58
C SER A 257 -9.01 14.40 -16.68
N VAL A 258 -8.76 14.96 -15.51
CA VAL A 258 -9.81 15.48 -14.60
C VAL A 258 -9.94 16.97 -14.82
N ARG A 259 -11.13 17.42 -15.23
CA ARG A 259 -11.42 18.86 -15.34
C ARG A 259 -11.75 19.45 -13.97
N LEU A 260 -11.06 20.50 -13.60
CA LEU A 260 -11.23 21.25 -12.36
C LEU A 260 -11.92 22.60 -12.63
N PRO A 261 -12.55 23.21 -11.60
CA PRO A 261 -13.06 24.59 -11.72
C PRO A 261 -11.96 25.64 -11.97
N ARG A 262 -10.73 25.37 -11.49
CA ARG A 262 -9.53 26.21 -11.69
C ARG A 262 -8.26 25.40 -11.41
N ALA A 263 -7.08 26.00 -11.45
CA ALA A 263 -5.80 25.33 -11.23
C ALA A 263 -5.68 24.72 -9.81
N ALA A 264 -5.08 23.53 -9.73
CA ALA A 264 -4.69 22.91 -8.48
C ALA A 264 -3.21 23.15 -8.21
N LYS A 265 -2.81 23.21 -6.94
CA LYS A 265 -1.40 23.37 -6.51
C LYS A 265 -0.85 22.23 -5.69
N ASP A 266 -1.70 21.30 -5.27
CA ASP A 266 -1.30 20.14 -4.48
C ASP A 266 -2.31 19.01 -4.67
N LEU A 267 -1.84 17.75 -4.59
CA LEU A 267 -2.62 16.54 -4.79
C LEU A 267 -2.37 15.57 -3.64
N ARG A 268 -3.43 14.91 -3.17
CA ARG A 268 -3.34 13.85 -2.18
C ARG A 268 -4.29 12.71 -2.53
N ILE A 269 -3.76 11.52 -2.66
CA ILE A 269 -4.55 10.33 -2.96
C ILE A 269 -5.07 9.68 -1.66
N ASP A 270 -6.27 9.14 -1.71
CA ASP A 270 -6.81 8.23 -0.70
C ASP A 270 -5.97 6.96 -0.64
N PRO A 271 -5.57 6.48 0.56
CA PRO A 271 -4.84 5.22 0.71
C PRO A 271 -5.49 3.99 0.07
N LEU A 272 -6.80 4.01 -0.15
CA LEU A 272 -7.51 2.95 -0.89
C LEU A 272 -7.74 3.28 -2.38
N GLY A 273 -7.26 4.44 -2.86
CA GLY A 273 -7.34 4.83 -4.26
C GLY A 273 -8.73 5.21 -4.78
N ARG A 274 -9.71 5.43 -3.89
CA ARG A 274 -11.10 5.78 -4.27
C ARG A 274 -11.25 7.25 -4.64
N LEU A 275 -10.57 8.13 -3.89
CA LEU A 275 -10.69 9.57 -3.99
C LEU A 275 -9.33 10.23 -4.17
N LEU A 276 -9.29 11.25 -5.03
CA LEU A 276 -8.17 12.17 -5.14
C LEU A 276 -8.62 13.53 -4.57
N LEU A 277 -7.85 14.05 -3.63
CA LEU A 277 -8.02 15.35 -3.06
C LEU A 277 -7.11 16.35 -3.79
N ALA A 278 -7.68 17.39 -4.36
CA ALA A 278 -6.91 18.42 -5.03
C ALA A 278 -7.08 19.77 -4.31
N ARG A 279 -5.95 20.42 -4.02
CA ARG A 279 -5.92 21.73 -3.41
C ARG A 279 -6.00 22.82 -4.47
N PRO A 280 -6.99 23.74 -4.42
CA PRO A 280 -7.00 24.90 -5.29
C PRO A 280 -5.75 25.77 -5.14
N ASP A 281 -5.38 26.47 -6.19
CA ASP A 281 -4.30 27.46 -6.18
C ASP A 281 -4.57 28.60 -5.21
N THR A 282 -5.84 28.98 -5.04
CA THR A 282 -6.29 30.03 -4.13
C THR A 282 -7.50 29.57 -3.30
N GLY A 283 -7.62 30.11 -2.07
CA GLY A 283 -8.71 29.83 -1.14
C GLY A 283 -8.49 28.56 -0.31
N ASP A 284 -9.31 28.44 0.74
CA ASP A 284 -9.27 27.33 1.70
C ASP A 284 -10.39 26.34 1.39
N SER A 285 -10.12 25.45 0.45
CA SER A 285 -11.03 24.36 0.08
C SER A 285 -10.26 23.16 -0.45
N VAL A 286 -10.98 22.06 -0.64
CA VAL A 286 -10.50 20.85 -1.32
C VAL A 286 -11.53 20.40 -2.35
N TRP A 287 -11.11 20.09 -3.56
CA TRP A 287 -11.89 19.34 -4.51
C TRP A 287 -11.72 17.87 -4.25
N VAL A 288 -12.83 17.18 -4.08
CA VAL A 288 -12.90 15.73 -3.93
C VAL A 288 -13.23 15.16 -5.28
N ILE A 289 -12.35 14.34 -5.81
CA ILE A 289 -12.44 13.75 -7.13
C ILE A 289 -12.61 12.23 -6.96
N ASP A 290 -13.60 11.67 -7.60
CA ASP A 290 -13.77 10.21 -7.69
C ASP A 290 -12.81 9.67 -8.75
N VAL A 291 -11.92 8.76 -8.31
CA VAL A 291 -10.86 8.19 -9.16
C VAL A 291 -11.41 7.21 -10.20
N GLY A 292 -12.57 6.61 -9.95
CA GLY A 292 -13.23 5.70 -10.89
C GLY A 292 -13.86 6.43 -12.07
N THR A 293 -14.42 7.62 -11.83
CA THR A 293 -15.12 8.42 -12.86
C THR A 293 -14.32 9.60 -13.37
N ASN A 294 -13.18 9.94 -12.74
CA ASN A 294 -12.35 11.10 -13.03
C ASN A 294 -13.11 12.44 -12.97
N ARG A 295 -14.06 12.56 -12.01
CA ARG A 295 -14.90 13.76 -11.85
C ARG A 295 -14.84 14.33 -10.45
N VAL A 296 -14.91 15.66 -10.36
CA VAL A 296 -15.11 16.36 -9.10
C VAL A 296 -16.52 16.04 -8.60
N VAL A 297 -16.61 15.38 -7.44
CA VAL A 297 -17.88 14.98 -6.83
C VAL A 297 -18.38 15.98 -5.79
N THR A 298 -17.46 16.71 -5.13
CA THR A 298 -17.82 17.77 -4.19
C THR A 298 -16.65 18.73 -3.96
N THR A 299 -16.98 19.90 -3.40
CA THR A 299 -15.98 20.88 -2.90
C THR A 299 -16.26 21.13 -1.43
N LEU A 300 -15.26 20.94 -0.58
CA LEU A 300 -15.41 21.12 0.85
C LEU A 300 -14.51 22.27 1.34
N PRO A 301 -15.01 23.18 2.18
CA PRO A 301 -14.19 24.22 2.80
C PRO A 301 -13.25 23.58 3.81
N THR A 302 -11.95 23.90 3.76
CA THR A 302 -10.95 23.41 4.70
C THR A 302 -9.62 24.11 4.54
N ALA A 303 -8.94 24.38 5.65
CA ALA A 303 -7.52 24.69 5.62
C ALA A 303 -6.71 23.42 5.27
N TRP A 304 -5.71 23.56 4.43
CA TRP A 304 -4.83 22.47 4.01
C TRP A 304 -3.62 22.35 4.95
N ARG A 305 -3.46 21.20 5.57
CA ARG A 305 -2.36 20.85 6.48
C ARG A 305 -1.70 19.54 6.05
N LEU A 306 -0.63 19.11 6.70
CA LEU A 306 0.05 17.84 6.41
C LEU A 306 -0.85 16.64 6.66
N ASP A 307 -1.68 16.68 7.69
CA ASP A 307 -2.57 15.60 8.13
C ASP A 307 -4.00 15.70 7.55
N LEU A 308 -4.48 16.91 7.29
CA LEU A 308 -5.84 17.18 6.79
C LEU A 308 -5.82 18.19 5.63
N PRO A 309 -6.77 18.12 4.67
CA PRO A 309 -7.82 17.10 4.57
C PRO A 309 -7.28 15.71 4.24
N ASN A 310 -8.00 14.69 4.68
CA ASN A 310 -7.65 13.30 4.42
C ASN A 310 -8.94 12.46 4.28
N VAL A 311 -8.83 11.28 3.69
CA VAL A 311 -9.96 10.36 3.50
C VAL A 311 -9.95 9.30 4.59
N GLY A 312 -11.06 9.17 5.28
CA GLY A 312 -11.25 8.13 6.29
C GLY A 312 -11.48 6.75 5.66
N PRO A 313 -11.37 5.69 6.47
CA PRO A 313 -11.52 4.30 6.00
C PRO A 313 -12.84 4.01 5.27
N ASP A 314 -13.91 4.69 5.61
CA ASP A 314 -15.23 4.56 4.99
C ASP A 314 -15.46 5.50 3.80
N GLY A 315 -14.45 6.24 3.37
CA GLY A 315 -14.55 7.21 2.27
C GLY A 315 -15.04 8.60 2.67
N ALA A 316 -15.36 8.84 3.93
CA ALA A 316 -15.66 10.19 4.39
C ALA A 316 -14.41 11.06 4.40
N VAL A 317 -14.54 12.30 3.92
CA VAL A 317 -13.43 13.27 3.89
C VAL A 317 -13.41 14.04 5.19
N ALA A 318 -12.30 13.95 5.91
CA ALA A 318 -12.03 14.71 7.11
C ALA A 318 -11.50 16.10 6.75
N THR A 319 -12.17 17.15 7.18
CA THR A 319 -11.86 18.57 6.90
C THR A 319 -11.84 19.38 8.17
N ILE A 320 -11.14 20.52 8.13
CA ILE A 320 -11.07 21.46 9.25
C ILE A 320 -12.15 22.53 9.06
N SER A 321 -12.98 22.71 10.06
CA SER A 321 -13.98 23.79 10.11
C SER A 321 -13.87 24.53 11.46
N GLY A 322 -13.21 25.69 11.45
CA GLY A 322 -12.87 26.41 12.67
C GLY A 322 -11.97 25.58 13.59
N ARG A 323 -12.47 25.21 14.76
CA ARG A 323 -11.76 24.38 15.75
C ARG A 323 -12.08 22.88 15.61
N ASP A 324 -13.09 22.55 14.82
CA ASP A 324 -13.64 21.20 14.71
C ASP A 324 -13.08 20.46 13.48
N VAL A 325 -13.16 19.14 13.52
CA VAL A 325 -12.92 18.28 12.35
C VAL A 325 -14.26 17.68 11.92
N HIS A 326 -14.62 17.90 10.67
CA HIS A 326 -15.84 17.45 10.04
C HIS A 326 -15.55 16.27 9.11
N PHE A 327 -16.33 15.20 9.22
CA PHE A 327 -16.28 14.04 8.33
C PHE A 327 -17.49 14.05 7.41
N THR A 328 -17.27 14.36 6.14
CA THR A 328 -18.32 14.50 5.13
C THR A 328 -18.19 13.39 4.09
N VAL A 329 -19.28 12.64 3.86
CA VAL A 329 -19.34 11.67 2.76
C VAL A 329 -19.48 12.44 1.45
N PRO A 330 -18.66 12.18 0.42
CA PRO A 330 -18.78 12.85 -0.88
C PRO A 330 -20.20 12.78 -1.43
N GLY A 331 -20.69 13.91 -1.96
CA GLY A 331 -22.07 14.04 -2.44
C GLY A 331 -23.11 14.39 -1.36
N HIS A 332 -22.71 14.54 -0.10
CA HIS A 332 -23.58 15.03 0.97
C HIS A 332 -23.16 16.43 1.44
N ASP A 333 -24.14 17.27 1.71
CA ASP A 333 -23.89 18.67 2.12
C ASP A 333 -23.56 18.80 3.61
N LYS A 334 -23.93 17.81 4.42
CA LYS A 334 -23.75 17.86 5.87
C LYS A 334 -22.71 16.84 6.32
N PRO A 335 -21.86 17.21 7.30
CA PRO A 335 -20.96 16.26 7.90
C PRO A 335 -21.74 15.19 8.67
N ARG A 336 -21.33 13.94 8.50
CA ARG A 336 -21.86 12.79 9.27
C ARG A 336 -21.35 12.77 10.70
N ILE A 337 -20.10 13.16 10.90
CA ILE A 337 -19.42 13.18 12.19
C ILE A 337 -18.77 14.55 12.37
N ILE A 338 -18.85 15.10 13.58
CA ILE A 338 -18.16 16.33 13.97
C ILE A 338 -17.37 16.01 15.24
N VAL A 339 -16.05 16.15 15.19
CA VAL A 339 -15.18 16.05 16.35
C VAL A 339 -14.81 17.45 16.83
N ARG A 340 -15.35 17.81 17.99
CA ARG A 340 -15.14 19.11 18.61
C ARG A 340 -13.69 19.30 19.02
N ASP A 341 -13.15 20.50 18.82
CA ASP A 341 -11.74 20.86 19.06
C ASP A 341 -10.71 19.96 18.36
N GLY A 342 -11.14 19.09 17.44
CA GLY A 342 -10.29 18.14 16.73
C GLY A 342 -9.23 18.80 15.84
N ALA A 343 -9.39 20.06 15.45
CA ALA A 343 -8.40 20.80 14.68
C ALA A 343 -7.10 21.10 15.49
N ASN A 344 -7.12 20.96 16.81
CA ASN A 344 -5.95 21.10 17.68
C ASN A 344 -5.13 19.81 17.77
N GLU A 345 -5.57 18.77 17.08
CA GLU A 345 -4.90 17.47 17.00
C GLU A 345 -4.36 17.18 15.61
N ILE A 346 -3.41 16.29 15.53
CA ILE A 346 -2.90 15.67 14.32
C ILE A 346 -3.64 14.36 14.15
N TRP A 347 -4.06 14.07 12.93
CA TRP A 347 -4.89 12.94 12.60
C TRP A 347 -4.16 11.98 11.68
N HIS A 348 -4.22 10.67 11.99
CA HIS A 348 -3.82 9.61 11.09
C HIS A 348 -4.84 8.49 11.11
N PHE A 349 -5.25 8.02 9.91
CA PHE A 349 -6.19 6.91 9.78
C PHE A 349 -5.40 5.65 9.41
N VAL A 350 -5.52 4.65 10.25
CA VAL A 350 -4.96 3.33 9.99
C VAL A 350 -6.04 2.48 9.35
N PHE A 351 -5.81 2.14 8.09
CA PHE A 351 -6.69 1.29 7.30
C PHE A 351 -6.36 -0.16 7.61
N TRP A 352 -7.14 -0.72 8.48
CA TRP A 352 -6.85 -2.02 9.01
C TRP A 352 -7.66 -3.11 8.32
N ASN A 353 -7.07 -3.81 7.36
CA ASN A 353 -7.67 -4.99 6.72
C ASN A 353 -7.18 -6.27 7.40
N GLY A 354 -7.67 -6.55 8.60
CA GLY A 354 -7.46 -7.84 9.21
C GLY A 354 -6.08 -8.04 9.80
N PHE A 355 -5.52 -7.01 10.46
CA PHE A 355 -4.40 -7.23 11.34
C PHE A 355 -4.76 -8.31 12.36
N ARG A 356 -4.17 -9.44 12.19
CA ARG A 356 -4.13 -10.48 13.22
C ARG A 356 -2.77 -10.37 13.88
N PRO A 357 -2.71 -10.12 15.21
CA PRO A 357 -1.44 -10.24 15.92
C PRO A 357 -0.85 -11.60 15.55
N ARG A 358 0.35 -11.63 15.00
CA ARG A 358 1.04 -12.89 14.77
C ARG A 358 1.21 -13.55 16.12
N ALA A 359 0.66 -14.74 16.29
CA ALA A 359 1.07 -15.57 17.40
C ALA A 359 2.59 -15.81 17.26
N PRO A 360 3.38 -15.67 18.34
CA PRO A 360 4.81 -15.91 18.29
C PRO A 360 5.08 -17.28 17.65
N GLY A 361 5.87 -17.32 16.57
CA GLY A 361 6.23 -18.54 15.84
C GLY A 361 5.36 -18.92 14.64
N LEU A 362 4.35 -18.13 14.27
CA LEU A 362 3.59 -18.32 13.06
C LEU A 362 3.98 -17.25 12.00
N ASP A 363 5.03 -17.51 11.25
CA ASP A 363 5.28 -16.84 9.98
C ASP A 363 4.32 -17.38 8.93
N LEU A 364 3.09 -16.86 8.92
CA LEU A 364 2.18 -17.13 7.83
C LEU A 364 2.62 -16.27 6.64
N PRO A 365 2.93 -16.87 5.49
CA PRO A 365 3.23 -16.11 4.29
C PRO A 365 2.03 -15.25 3.95
N VAL A 366 2.28 -14.00 3.55
CA VAL A 366 1.24 -13.12 3.01
C VAL A 366 0.74 -13.79 1.74
N VAL A 367 -0.48 -14.30 1.76
CA VAL A 367 -1.13 -14.82 0.57
C VAL A 367 -1.71 -13.62 -0.17
N PHE A 368 -1.00 -13.16 -1.19
CA PHE A 368 -1.61 -12.25 -2.15
C PHE A 368 -2.64 -13.04 -2.95
N PRO A 369 -3.90 -12.60 -3.05
CA PRO A 369 -4.81 -13.16 -4.02
C PRO A 369 -4.23 -12.86 -5.41
N VAL A 370 -3.83 -13.90 -6.11
CA VAL A 370 -3.16 -13.80 -7.41
C VAL A 370 -4.20 -13.73 -8.50
N ASP A 371 -5.08 -12.72 -8.48
CA ASP A 371 -5.99 -12.42 -9.58
C ASP A 371 -5.30 -11.77 -10.78
N THR A 372 -4.06 -11.35 -10.61
CA THR A 372 -3.28 -10.70 -11.66
C THR A 372 -2.59 -11.66 -12.63
N LEU A 373 -2.68 -12.96 -12.42
CA LEU A 373 -1.91 -13.94 -13.20
C LEU A 373 -2.59 -14.42 -14.50
N TYR A 374 -3.78 -13.95 -14.81
CA TYR A 374 -4.46 -14.30 -16.06
C TYR A 374 -4.75 -13.08 -16.95
N TYR A 375 -3.98 -12.02 -16.81
CA TYR A 375 -3.93 -11.04 -17.85
C TYR A 375 -3.04 -11.57 -18.99
N THR A 376 -3.61 -12.42 -19.81
CA THR A 376 -3.08 -12.64 -21.18
C THR A 376 -3.34 -11.33 -21.91
N GLU A 377 -2.31 -10.58 -22.23
CA GLU A 377 -2.44 -9.45 -23.14
C GLU A 377 -3.19 -9.91 -24.40
N PRO A 378 -4.16 -9.14 -24.91
CA PRO A 378 -4.81 -9.44 -26.16
C PRO A 378 -3.81 -9.16 -27.31
N GLY A 379 -2.87 -10.05 -27.54
CA GLY A 379 -1.79 -9.89 -28.52
C GLY A 379 -0.84 -11.07 -28.59
N ASP A 380 -0.71 -11.84 -27.53
CA ASP A 380 0.27 -12.94 -27.49
C ASP A 380 -0.21 -14.29 -28.06
N SER A 381 -1.29 -14.28 -28.86
CA SER A 381 -1.72 -15.49 -29.57
C SER A 381 -1.05 -15.68 -30.93
N LEU A 382 0.17 -15.20 -31.13
CA LEU A 382 0.97 -15.44 -32.34
C LEU A 382 2.35 -16.06 -32.04
N ALA A 383 2.46 -16.87 -31.04
CA ALA A 383 3.53 -17.87 -31.02
C ALA A 383 3.08 -19.04 -31.92
N THR A 384 3.39 -18.94 -33.20
CA THR A 384 3.31 -20.10 -34.11
C THR A 384 4.11 -21.24 -33.50
N PRO A 385 3.50 -22.43 -33.28
CA PRO A 385 4.26 -23.58 -32.83
C PRO A 385 5.27 -23.95 -33.91
N VAL A 386 6.53 -23.99 -33.55
CA VAL A 386 7.60 -24.57 -34.36
C VAL A 386 7.21 -26.02 -34.64
N PRO A 387 7.08 -26.47 -35.89
CA PRO A 387 6.73 -27.85 -36.18
C PRO A 387 7.86 -28.76 -35.73
N ALA A 388 7.51 -29.71 -34.86
CA ALA A 388 8.39 -30.83 -34.52
C ALA A 388 8.69 -31.66 -35.76
N PRO A 389 9.87 -32.30 -35.84
CA PRO A 389 10.24 -33.13 -36.96
C PRO A 389 9.29 -34.29 -37.13
N VAL A 390 8.79 -34.46 -38.35
CA VAL A 390 7.93 -35.54 -38.73
C VAL A 390 8.77 -36.83 -38.81
N GLU A 391 8.52 -37.76 -37.93
CA GLU A 391 8.95 -39.14 -38.15
C GLU A 391 7.77 -40.01 -38.59
N SER A 392 8.07 -40.73 -39.58
CA SER A 392 7.42 -41.52 -40.61
C SER A 392 6.47 -42.61 -40.11
N LEU A 393 5.36 -42.76 -40.85
CA LEU A 393 4.68 -43.97 -41.30
C LEU A 393 3.99 -44.92 -40.27
N ALA A 394 2.67 -44.88 -40.30
CA ALA A 394 1.85 -46.11 -40.31
C ALA A 394 0.43 -45.80 -40.88
N PRO A 395 -0.31 -46.81 -41.38
CA PRO A 395 -1.20 -46.70 -42.51
C PRO A 395 -2.63 -46.25 -42.14
N ARG A 396 -3.29 -45.60 -43.13
CA ARG A 396 -4.70 -45.20 -43.08
C ARG A 396 -5.66 -46.35 -42.86
N PRO A 397 -6.65 -46.24 -41.98
CA PRO A 397 -7.93 -46.96 -42.08
C PRO A 397 -8.95 -46.17 -42.91
N GLN A 398 -9.75 -46.92 -43.60
CA GLN A 398 -10.78 -46.52 -44.53
C GLN A 398 -11.89 -45.69 -43.96
N VAL A 399 -12.39 -44.77 -44.80
CA VAL A 399 -13.58 -43.96 -44.60
C VAL A 399 -14.82 -44.86 -44.63
N VAL A 400 -15.69 -44.72 -43.62
CA VAL A 400 -17.08 -45.16 -43.60
C VAL A 400 -17.95 -43.89 -43.46
N PRO A 401 -19.06 -43.74 -44.24
CA PRO A 401 -19.77 -42.50 -44.33
C PRO A 401 -20.61 -42.18 -43.07
N ALA A 402 -20.66 -40.91 -42.80
CA ALA A 402 -21.44 -40.29 -41.73
C ALA A 402 -22.97 -40.49 -41.96
N ASP A 403 -23.67 -40.77 -40.90
CA ASP A 403 -24.92 -40.09 -40.63
C ASP A 403 -25.23 -40.06 -39.12
N SER A 404 -25.73 -38.91 -38.76
CA SER A 404 -26.48 -38.58 -37.56
C SER A 404 -25.80 -38.11 -36.28
N ALA A 405 -26.17 -36.87 -36.00
CA ALA A 405 -26.36 -36.25 -34.68
C ALA A 405 -25.14 -35.76 -33.96
N ASN A 406 -24.80 -34.55 -34.33
CA ASN A 406 -24.09 -33.56 -33.57
C ASN A 406 -24.85 -33.27 -32.26
N ARG A 407 -24.51 -33.95 -31.19
CA ARG A 407 -24.76 -33.52 -29.81
C ARG A 407 -23.43 -33.49 -29.11
N THR A 408 -22.82 -32.32 -29.10
CA THR A 408 -21.72 -31.98 -28.14
C THR A 408 -22.29 -32.20 -26.74
N PRO A 409 -21.69 -33.07 -25.91
CA PRO A 409 -22.09 -33.17 -24.52
C PRO A 409 -21.84 -31.82 -23.85
N PRO A 410 -22.73 -31.36 -22.96
CA PRO A 410 -22.48 -30.12 -22.22
C PRO A 410 -21.15 -30.28 -21.48
N MET A 411 -20.23 -29.35 -21.70
CA MET A 411 -18.99 -29.28 -20.92
C MET A 411 -19.41 -29.07 -19.45
N THR A 412 -19.23 -30.09 -18.64
CA THR A 412 -19.51 -30.01 -17.22
C THR A 412 -18.46 -29.05 -16.63
N ARG A 413 -18.88 -27.88 -16.23
CA ARG A 413 -18.02 -26.92 -15.54
C ARG A 413 -17.61 -27.53 -14.21
N LEU A 414 -16.33 -27.72 -13.99
CA LEU A 414 -15.78 -28.22 -12.74
C LEU A 414 -15.20 -27.05 -11.95
N TRP A 415 -15.26 -27.15 -10.63
CA TRP A 415 -14.82 -26.10 -9.71
C TRP A 415 -13.76 -26.63 -8.77
N SER A 416 -12.83 -25.79 -8.37
CA SER A 416 -11.75 -26.12 -7.44
C SER A 416 -11.57 -25.03 -6.39
N VAL A 417 -10.98 -25.39 -5.25
CA VAL A 417 -10.71 -24.49 -4.13
C VAL A 417 -9.22 -24.42 -3.91
N GLN A 418 -8.65 -23.23 -3.96
CA GLN A 418 -7.29 -22.96 -3.53
C GLN A 418 -7.32 -22.41 -2.12
N VAL A 419 -6.51 -22.95 -1.22
CA VAL A 419 -6.43 -22.56 0.20
C VAL A 419 -5.07 -21.99 0.58
N ALA A 420 -4.06 -22.11 -0.29
CA ALA A 420 -2.77 -21.45 -0.12
C ALA A 420 -1.99 -21.39 -1.44
N ALA A 421 -1.09 -20.42 -1.56
CA ALA A 421 -0.05 -20.35 -2.57
C ALA A 421 1.24 -19.87 -1.88
N VAL A 422 2.31 -20.67 -1.97
CA VAL A 422 3.57 -20.41 -1.24
C VAL A 422 4.78 -20.70 -2.13
N LEU A 423 5.92 -20.09 -1.81
CA LEU A 423 7.18 -20.29 -2.56
C LEU A 423 7.96 -21.53 -2.11
N SER A 424 7.62 -22.13 -0.97
CA SER A 424 8.27 -23.33 -0.44
C SER A 424 7.38 -24.56 -0.58
N GLU A 425 7.92 -25.62 -1.17
CA GLU A 425 7.22 -26.90 -1.33
C GLU A 425 6.91 -27.56 0.02
N ASP A 426 7.88 -27.53 0.93
CA ASP A 426 7.71 -28.12 2.26
C ASP A 426 6.59 -27.43 3.03
N ARG A 427 6.50 -26.12 2.90
CA ARG A 427 5.43 -25.33 3.50
C ARG A 427 4.07 -25.63 2.88
N ALA A 428 3.99 -25.80 1.56
CA ALA A 428 2.75 -26.21 0.90
C ALA A 428 2.29 -27.59 1.39
N ARG A 429 3.21 -28.55 1.51
CA ARG A 429 2.92 -29.88 2.02
C ARG A 429 2.48 -29.87 3.49
N GLU A 430 3.10 -29.04 4.30
CA GLU A 430 2.70 -28.86 5.69
C GLU A 430 1.26 -28.32 5.79
N ILE A 431 0.94 -27.27 5.03
CA ILE A 431 -0.42 -26.73 4.96
C ILE A 431 -1.41 -27.79 4.50
N ALA A 432 -1.10 -28.56 3.45
CA ALA A 432 -1.95 -29.63 2.96
C ALA A 432 -2.23 -30.68 4.04
N ARG A 433 -1.24 -31.01 4.87
CA ARG A 433 -1.38 -32.00 5.96
C ARG A 433 -2.28 -31.50 7.10
N THR A 434 -2.41 -30.19 7.31
CA THR A 434 -3.22 -29.63 8.41
C THR A 434 -4.70 -29.50 8.06
N ILE A 435 -5.04 -29.55 6.76
CA ILE A 435 -6.43 -29.43 6.32
C ILE A 435 -7.13 -30.79 6.46
N ARG A 436 -8.27 -30.77 7.14
CA ARG A 436 -9.14 -31.94 7.32
C ARG A 436 -10.56 -31.52 6.93
N VAL A 437 -10.96 -31.91 5.73
CA VAL A 437 -12.33 -31.70 5.23
C VAL A 437 -12.81 -33.05 4.66
N ASP A 438 -13.90 -33.55 5.21
CA ASP A 438 -14.46 -34.83 4.75
C ASP A 438 -14.85 -34.73 3.27
N GLY A 439 -14.38 -35.73 2.48
CA GLY A 439 -14.65 -35.81 1.06
C GLY A 439 -13.75 -34.96 0.16
N ALA A 440 -12.82 -34.16 0.72
CA ALA A 440 -11.89 -33.34 -0.06
C ALA A 440 -10.44 -33.53 0.38
N GLN A 441 -9.59 -33.96 -0.54
CA GLN A 441 -8.16 -34.15 -0.27
C GLN A 441 -7.36 -32.98 -0.83
N PRO A 442 -6.60 -32.26 0.02
CA PRO A 442 -5.70 -31.21 -0.43
C PRO A 442 -4.55 -31.78 -1.27
N ARG A 443 -4.25 -31.15 -2.39
CA ARG A 443 -3.13 -31.47 -3.29
C ARG A 443 -2.23 -30.26 -3.41
N VAL A 444 -0.92 -30.52 -3.53
CA VAL A 444 0.06 -29.47 -3.85
C VAL A 444 0.32 -29.52 -5.35
N ILE A 445 0.04 -28.42 -6.04
CA ILE A 445 0.36 -28.24 -7.46
C ILE A 445 1.44 -27.19 -7.62
N VAL A 446 2.30 -27.36 -8.62
CA VAL A 446 3.38 -26.42 -8.94
C VAL A 446 2.96 -25.58 -10.13
N SER A 447 3.08 -24.27 -10.01
CA SER A 447 2.92 -23.33 -11.12
C SER A 447 4.15 -22.43 -11.22
N ALA A 448 4.48 -21.99 -12.42
CA ALA A 448 5.50 -20.96 -12.63
C ALA A 448 4.82 -19.61 -12.76
N VAL A 449 5.33 -18.61 -12.01
CA VAL A 449 4.86 -17.24 -12.04
C VAL A 449 6.10 -16.37 -12.12
N ASP A 450 6.22 -15.59 -13.18
CA ASP A 450 7.36 -14.68 -13.43
C ASP A 450 8.73 -15.36 -13.23
N GLY A 451 8.83 -16.63 -13.68
CA GLY A 451 10.04 -17.43 -13.52
C GLY A 451 10.24 -18.02 -12.12
N ALA A 452 9.42 -17.67 -11.14
CA ALA A 452 9.45 -18.27 -9.81
C ALA A 452 8.50 -19.48 -9.72
N ARG A 453 8.91 -20.54 -8.99
CA ARG A 453 8.05 -21.67 -8.68
C ARG A 453 7.13 -21.32 -7.50
N VAL A 454 5.82 -21.49 -7.73
CA VAL A 454 4.79 -21.28 -6.70
C VAL A 454 4.09 -22.62 -6.45
N TYR A 455 3.98 -23.01 -5.19
CA TYR A 455 3.33 -24.24 -4.74
C TYR A 455 1.94 -23.90 -4.20
N ARG A 456 0.90 -24.39 -4.88
CA ARG A 456 -0.50 -24.13 -4.51
C ARG A 456 -1.09 -25.35 -3.82
N VAL A 457 -1.83 -25.11 -2.73
CA VAL A 457 -2.61 -26.14 -2.06
C VAL A 457 -4.06 -26.00 -2.52
N VAL A 458 -4.56 -27.01 -3.23
CA VAL A 458 -5.88 -27.00 -3.86
C VAL A 458 -6.69 -28.23 -3.49
N MET A 459 -8.01 -28.11 -3.50
CA MET A 459 -8.98 -29.19 -3.33
C MET A 459 -9.96 -29.19 -4.49
N GLY A 460 -10.43 -30.35 -4.89
CA GLY A 460 -11.36 -30.55 -6.02
C GLY A 460 -10.87 -31.63 -6.99
N PRO A 461 -11.53 -31.78 -8.17
CA PRO A 461 -12.60 -30.91 -8.70
C PRO A 461 -13.98 -31.19 -8.06
N PHE A 462 -14.83 -30.17 -8.03
CA PHE A 462 -16.23 -30.23 -7.57
C PHE A 462 -17.19 -29.97 -8.73
N SER A 463 -18.39 -30.53 -8.64
CA SER A 463 -19.40 -30.43 -9.71
C SER A 463 -20.11 -29.07 -9.73
N THR A 464 -20.15 -28.35 -8.61
CA THR A 464 -20.77 -27.04 -8.46
C THR A 464 -19.91 -26.05 -7.71
N ARG A 465 -20.10 -24.77 -7.97
CA ARG A 465 -19.43 -23.69 -7.23
C ARG A 465 -19.81 -23.68 -5.74
N ASP A 466 -21.08 -23.98 -5.43
CA ASP A 466 -21.57 -24.00 -4.06
C ASP A 466 -20.94 -25.13 -3.23
N GLU A 467 -20.68 -26.28 -3.86
CA GLU A 467 -19.94 -27.39 -3.22
C GLU A 467 -18.50 -26.97 -2.94
N ALA A 468 -17.83 -26.38 -3.91
CA ALA A 468 -16.47 -25.85 -3.75
C ALA A 468 -16.41 -24.80 -2.62
N ASP A 469 -17.33 -23.86 -2.61
CA ASP A 469 -17.42 -22.80 -1.61
C ASP A 469 -17.69 -23.37 -0.18
N ARG A 470 -18.54 -24.37 -0.08
CA ARG A 470 -18.77 -25.09 1.19
C ARG A 470 -17.49 -25.76 1.72
N VAL A 471 -16.76 -26.43 0.85
CA VAL A 471 -15.48 -27.08 1.21
C VAL A 471 -14.44 -26.05 1.59
N GLY A 472 -14.38 -24.92 0.89
CA GLY A 472 -13.53 -23.79 1.25
C GLY A 472 -13.79 -23.31 2.67
N ARG A 473 -15.03 -23.05 3.04
CA ARG A 473 -15.41 -22.66 4.41
C ARG A 473 -15.02 -23.69 5.45
N LEU A 474 -15.23 -24.98 5.16
CA LEU A 474 -14.88 -26.07 6.07
C LEU A 474 -13.38 -26.25 6.26
N SER A 475 -12.55 -25.73 5.37
CA SER A 475 -11.09 -25.79 5.50
C SER A 475 -10.58 -24.98 6.70
N GLY A 476 -11.38 -24.06 7.23
CA GLY A 476 -11.01 -23.13 8.31
C GLY A 476 -9.93 -22.13 7.92
N ARG A 477 -9.70 -21.93 6.63
CA ARG A 477 -8.70 -21.03 6.06
C ARG A 477 -9.33 -20.10 5.05
N ASP A 478 -8.62 -19.03 4.71
CA ASP A 478 -8.96 -18.21 3.55
C ASP A 478 -8.86 -19.09 2.30
N TYR A 479 -9.82 -18.95 1.41
CA TYR A 479 -9.92 -19.79 0.23
C TYR A 479 -10.42 -19.01 -0.99
N TRP A 480 -10.10 -19.55 -2.15
CA TRP A 480 -10.53 -19.06 -3.44
C TRP A 480 -11.17 -20.18 -4.27
N VAL A 481 -12.38 -19.93 -4.78
CA VAL A 481 -13.08 -20.86 -5.68
C VAL A 481 -12.87 -20.42 -7.12
N PHE A 482 -12.37 -21.31 -7.96
CA PHE A 482 -12.14 -21.07 -9.37
C PHE A 482 -12.71 -22.18 -10.25
N GLU A 483 -13.05 -21.83 -11.49
CA GLU A 483 -13.51 -22.79 -12.49
C GLU A 483 -12.31 -23.49 -13.11
N GLY A 484 -12.27 -24.82 -13.06
CA GLY A 484 -11.21 -25.65 -13.61
C GLY A 484 -10.87 -26.85 -12.72
N VAL A 485 -10.09 -27.77 -13.29
CA VAL A 485 -9.50 -28.91 -12.58
C VAL A 485 -8.16 -28.48 -12.00
N PRO A 486 -7.83 -28.87 -10.75
CA PRO A 486 -6.58 -28.52 -10.11
C PRO A 486 -5.37 -29.05 -10.84
#